data_0b0377565febf01decbcdd055dcac9fc
#
_entry.id   0b0377565febf01decbcdd055dcac9fc
#
_cell.length_a   1.000
_cell.length_b   1.000
_cell.length_c   1.000
_cell.angle_alpha   90.00
_cell.angle_beta   90.00
_cell.angle_gamma   90.00
#
_symmetry.space_group_name_H-M   'P 1'
#
loop_
_entity.id
_entity.type
_entity.pdbx_description
1 polymer ?
#
loop_
_entity_poly.entity_id
_entity_poly.type
_entity_poly.pdbx_seq_one_letter_code
_entity_poly.pdbx_strand_id
1 'polypeptide(L)'
;MTRSASSRELRWDVFCYVVDNYGDAAVCWRLARELAARSRSAGREGNDGRVRLWIDDLRALQALCPEVDAQALRQRVAGVEVLLWQREQPFDMDAAGAPAEVAIDAFGCGLPDAYAGAMAVRQPAALWITLEYLSAESWVASHHGLPSPPPRLAVQRYFFFPGFTPDTGGLIKEADLDIRRRAFQSDQKVRDAFWRARGFSPVAKDAFTVSLFGYENPGVAALLGAWGNGQTPVVAALPPGRLRPQVLAYFGVLDAGDGAAIGTVLRQGNLEVRLLPFLAQSHYDELLWSCDCNFVRGEDSFVRAQWAARPLVWHIYAQAEDVHWAKLDAFLERWCTGLAPDIAVTVRNFWHAWNGRGDCRAAWETMMVHRQVLAGHAGKWPKALDLAGNLAEKLAQFCADRLKSPAS
;
A
#
# COMPACT_ATOMS: atom_id res chain seq x y z
N MET A 1 25.43 35.17 4.37
CA MET A 1 24.05 34.86 4.79
C MET A 1 23.13 34.98 3.58
N THR A 2 23.06 33.96 2.76
CA THR A 2 22.14 33.89 1.61
C THR A 2 20.77 33.50 2.13
N ARG A 3 19.78 34.38 2.02
CA ARG A 3 18.37 34.10 2.26
C ARG A 3 17.98 32.93 1.37
N SER A 4 17.70 31.77 1.97
CA SER A 4 17.02 30.65 1.31
C SER A 4 15.77 31.21 0.63
N ALA A 5 15.72 31.09 -0.70
CA ALA A 5 14.52 31.41 -1.48
C ALA A 5 13.37 30.60 -0.88
N SER A 6 12.34 31.30 -0.37
CA SER A 6 11.11 30.69 0.14
C SER A 6 10.59 29.72 -0.91
N SER A 7 10.70 28.42 -0.65
CA SER A 7 10.10 27.39 -1.51
C SER A 7 8.59 27.67 -1.54
N ARG A 8 8.11 28.02 -2.72
CA ARG A 8 6.67 28.24 -2.94
C ARG A 8 5.94 26.94 -2.55
N GLU A 9 5.07 27.02 -1.57
CA GLU A 9 4.29 25.86 -1.15
C GLU A 9 3.26 25.52 -2.24
N LEU A 10 3.28 24.26 -2.67
CA LEU A 10 2.43 23.76 -3.74
C LEU A 10 1.07 23.35 -3.19
N ARG A 11 0.01 23.59 -3.95
CA ARG A 11 -1.30 22.96 -3.77
C ARG A 11 -1.34 21.71 -4.63
N TRP A 12 -2.04 20.70 -4.14
CA TRP A 12 -2.10 19.37 -4.73
C TRP A 12 -3.53 18.94 -4.94
N ASP A 13 -3.84 18.47 -6.12
CA ASP A 13 -5.06 17.75 -6.42
C ASP A 13 -4.71 16.32 -6.79
N VAL A 14 -5.18 15.35 -6.04
CA VAL A 14 -4.99 13.92 -6.29
C VAL A 14 -6.30 13.36 -6.78
N PHE A 15 -6.33 12.88 -8.02
CA PHE A 15 -7.48 12.21 -8.62
C PHE A 15 -7.30 10.72 -8.51
N CYS A 16 -8.29 10.04 -7.96
CA CYS A 16 -8.33 8.60 -7.73
C CYS A 16 -9.62 8.02 -8.26
N TYR A 17 -9.51 7.08 -9.18
CA TYR A 17 -10.60 6.21 -9.61
C TYR A 17 -10.35 4.81 -9.07
N VAL A 18 -11.28 4.29 -8.26
CA VAL A 18 -11.09 3.02 -7.55
C VAL A 18 -11.41 1.85 -8.46
N VAL A 19 -10.40 1.08 -8.85
CA VAL A 19 -10.53 -0.12 -9.70
C VAL A 19 -10.33 -1.39 -8.87
N ASP A 20 -9.28 -1.45 -8.04
CA ASP A 20 -8.98 -2.61 -7.17
C ASP A 20 -9.52 -2.38 -5.75
N ASN A 21 -10.84 -2.36 -5.60
CA ASN A 21 -11.54 -2.22 -4.31
C ASN A 21 -10.95 -1.11 -3.42
N TYR A 22 -10.01 -1.47 -2.53
CA TYR A 22 -9.41 -0.55 -1.57
C TYR A 22 -7.98 -0.14 -1.94
N GLY A 23 -7.34 -0.81 -2.91
CA GLY A 23 -5.91 -0.63 -3.21
C GLY A 23 -5.57 0.78 -3.64
N ASP A 24 -6.26 1.26 -4.68
CA ASP A 24 -6.03 2.58 -5.26
C ASP A 24 -6.38 3.70 -4.26
N ALA A 25 -7.52 3.57 -3.57
CA ALA A 25 -7.92 4.49 -2.52
C ALA A 25 -6.90 4.54 -1.37
N ALA A 26 -6.34 3.39 -0.99
CA ALA A 26 -5.38 3.28 0.10
C ALA A 26 -4.06 4.02 -0.20
N VAL A 27 -3.51 3.82 -1.39
CA VAL A 27 -2.28 4.51 -1.83
C VAL A 27 -2.52 6.01 -1.95
N CYS A 28 -3.62 6.43 -2.60
CA CYS A 28 -3.96 7.84 -2.78
C CYS A 28 -4.19 8.54 -1.44
N TRP A 29 -4.89 7.90 -0.50
CA TRP A 29 -5.13 8.43 0.83
C TRP A 29 -3.84 8.63 1.62
N ARG A 30 -2.94 7.64 1.63
CA ARG A 30 -1.63 7.77 2.28
C ARG A 30 -0.82 8.90 1.64
N LEU A 31 -0.76 8.97 0.31
CA LEU A 31 -0.04 10.03 -0.39
C LEU A 31 -0.59 11.41 -0.05
N ALA A 32 -1.91 11.58 -0.11
CA ALA A 32 -2.56 12.86 0.20
C ALA A 32 -2.26 13.31 1.65
N ARG A 33 -2.33 12.38 2.62
CA ARG A 33 -1.99 12.65 4.01
C ARG A 33 -0.52 13.06 4.20
N GLU A 34 0.41 12.37 3.54
CA GLU A 34 1.83 12.71 3.62
C GLU A 34 2.14 14.06 3.00
N LEU A 35 1.55 14.39 1.84
CA LEU A 35 1.67 15.71 1.25
C LEU A 35 1.10 16.80 2.17
N ALA A 36 -0.06 16.54 2.82
CA ALA A 36 -0.65 17.47 3.77
C ALA A 36 0.20 17.63 5.07
N ALA A 37 0.78 16.54 5.57
CA ALA A 37 1.65 16.58 6.76
C ALA A 37 2.94 17.38 6.49
N ARG A 38 3.54 17.22 5.32
CA ARG A 38 4.74 17.97 4.89
C ARG A 38 4.46 19.47 4.80
N SER A 39 3.31 19.84 4.25
CA SER A 39 2.89 21.23 4.17
C SER A 39 2.73 21.89 5.56
N ARG A 40 2.28 21.15 6.58
CA ARG A 40 2.16 21.61 7.97
C ARG A 40 3.51 21.77 8.67
N SER A 41 4.44 20.83 8.44
CA SER A 41 5.76 20.83 9.07
C SER A 41 6.62 22.05 8.67
N ALA A 42 6.27 22.76 7.60
CA ALA A 42 6.92 23.99 7.18
C ALA A 42 6.58 25.24 8.05
N GLY A 43 5.83 25.07 9.15
CA GLY A 43 5.76 26.05 10.26
C GLY A 43 4.81 27.22 10.05
N ARG A 44 3.72 27.06 9.29
CA ARG A 44 2.69 28.12 9.15
C ARG A 44 1.31 27.61 9.57
N GLU A 45 0.77 28.18 10.64
CA GLU A 45 -0.65 28.07 10.99
C GLU A 45 -1.49 28.64 9.83
N GLY A 46 -2.53 27.92 9.38
CA GLY A 46 -3.41 28.33 8.28
C GLY A 46 -3.22 27.60 6.95
N ASN A 47 -2.49 26.50 6.93
CA ASN A 47 -2.19 25.71 5.73
C ASN A 47 -3.30 24.72 5.33
N ASP A 48 -4.53 25.01 5.75
CA ASP A 48 -5.70 24.18 5.53
C ASP A 48 -6.19 24.23 4.06
N GLY A 49 -6.33 23.04 3.42
CA GLY A 49 -6.90 22.94 2.07
C GLY A 49 -5.90 22.96 0.93
N ARG A 50 -4.61 22.74 1.21
CA ARG A 50 -3.58 22.64 0.14
C ARG A 50 -3.55 21.31 -0.57
N VAL A 51 -4.13 20.26 0.00
CA VAL A 51 -4.23 18.95 -0.62
C VAL A 51 -5.68 18.56 -0.72
N ARG A 52 -6.14 18.33 -1.94
CA ARG A 52 -7.48 17.81 -2.24
C ARG A 52 -7.36 16.39 -2.79
N LEU A 53 -8.19 15.49 -2.29
CA LEU A 53 -8.36 14.15 -2.82
C LEU A 53 -9.73 14.06 -3.49
N TRP A 54 -9.72 13.91 -4.80
CA TRP A 54 -10.88 13.67 -5.64
C TRP A 54 -11.03 12.17 -5.82
N ILE A 55 -12.06 11.57 -5.26
CA ILE A 55 -12.24 10.11 -5.27
C ILE A 55 -13.67 9.75 -5.60
N ASP A 56 -13.88 8.69 -6.37
CA ASP A 56 -15.19 8.21 -6.81
C ASP A 56 -15.90 7.30 -5.80
N ASP A 57 -15.15 6.63 -4.91
CA ASP A 57 -15.71 5.74 -3.90
C ASP A 57 -15.37 6.19 -2.45
N LEU A 58 -16.26 7.00 -1.89
CA LEU A 58 -16.16 7.46 -0.49
C LEU A 58 -16.40 6.32 0.52
N ARG A 59 -17.10 5.24 0.15
CA ARG A 59 -17.31 4.09 1.03
C ARG A 59 -16.03 3.29 1.18
N ALA A 60 -15.31 3.08 0.08
CA ALA A 60 -13.98 2.48 0.14
C ALA A 60 -13.04 3.31 1.02
N LEU A 61 -13.06 4.64 0.88
CA LEU A 61 -12.24 5.51 1.69
C LEU A 61 -12.66 5.50 3.18
N GLN A 62 -13.96 5.48 3.49
CA GLN A 62 -14.48 5.38 4.85
C GLN A 62 -14.05 4.07 5.54
N ALA A 63 -14.03 2.96 4.81
CA ALA A 63 -13.53 1.70 5.36
C ALA A 63 -12.04 1.80 5.76
N LEU A 64 -11.22 2.51 4.98
CA LEU A 64 -9.80 2.73 5.24
C LEU A 64 -9.55 3.77 6.35
N CYS A 65 -10.43 4.77 6.45
CA CYS A 65 -10.36 5.89 7.39
C CYS A 65 -11.78 6.15 7.93
N PRO A 66 -12.15 5.61 9.10
CA PRO A 66 -13.52 5.71 9.65
C PRO A 66 -13.99 7.14 9.94
N GLU A 67 -13.06 8.10 9.99
CA GLU A 67 -13.37 9.52 10.16
C GLU A 67 -13.99 10.16 8.91
N VAL A 68 -13.91 9.48 7.77
CA VAL A 68 -14.55 9.91 6.51
C VAL A 68 -16.04 9.60 6.56
N ASP A 69 -16.87 10.58 6.24
CA ASP A 69 -18.30 10.40 6.02
C ASP A 69 -18.58 10.10 4.54
N ALA A 70 -19.04 8.89 4.24
CA ALA A 70 -19.34 8.48 2.87
C ALA A 70 -20.55 9.20 2.24
N GLN A 71 -21.31 10.00 3.00
CA GLN A 71 -22.44 10.78 2.52
C GLN A 71 -22.05 12.25 2.26
N ALA A 72 -20.92 12.71 2.78
CA ALA A 72 -20.46 14.08 2.62
C ALA A 72 -19.68 14.25 1.32
N LEU A 73 -20.28 14.91 0.33
CA LEU A 73 -19.64 15.13 -0.97
C LEU A 73 -18.35 15.95 -0.91
N ARG A 74 -18.19 16.73 0.15
CA ARG A 74 -16.99 17.52 0.47
C ARG A 74 -16.79 17.56 1.97
N GLN A 75 -15.59 17.20 2.42
CA GLN A 75 -15.25 17.15 3.85
C GLN A 75 -13.76 17.34 4.06
N ARG A 76 -13.36 17.55 5.30
CA ARG A 76 -11.93 17.67 5.65
C ARG A 76 -11.56 16.64 6.72
N VAL A 77 -10.60 15.79 6.41
CA VAL A 77 -10.12 14.74 7.30
C VAL A 77 -8.59 14.71 7.27
N ALA A 78 -7.94 14.67 8.42
CA ALA A 78 -6.48 14.60 8.59
C ALA A 78 -5.68 15.67 7.81
N GLY A 79 -6.30 16.85 7.56
CA GLY A 79 -5.69 17.96 6.82
C GLY A 79 -5.81 17.83 5.30
N VAL A 80 -6.51 16.82 4.80
CA VAL A 80 -6.87 16.62 3.40
C VAL A 80 -8.31 17.03 3.17
N GLU A 81 -8.57 17.78 2.13
CA GLU A 81 -9.93 18.04 1.65
C GLU A 81 -10.34 16.90 0.73
N VAL A 82 -11.32 16.11 1.13
CA VAL A 82 -11.85 14.97 0.37
C VAL A 82 -13.10 15.42 -0.37
N LEU A 83 -13.14 15.13 -1.67
CA LEU A 83 -14.26 15.49 -2.56
C LEU A 83 -14.69 14.26 -3.37
N LEU A 84 -16.01 14.07 -3.47
CA LEU A 84 -16.54 13.08 -4.38
C LEU A 84 -16.32 13.55 -5.83
N TRP A 85 -15.78 12.67 -6.66
CA TRP A 85 -15.63 12.85 -8.09
C TRP A 85 -16.25 11.67 -8.84
N GLN A 86 -17.24 11.95 -9.68
CA GLN A 86 -17.89 10.94 -10.50
C GLN A 86 -17.48 11.14 -11.96
N ARG A 87 -16.73 10.17 -12.49
CA ARG A 87 -16.13 10.26 -13.84
C ARG A 87 -17.15 10.41 -14.96
N GLU A 88 -18.33 9.83 -14.79
CA GLU A 88 -19.42 9.83 -15.75
C GLU A 88 -20.25 11.13 -15.74
N GLN A 89 -19.99 12.01 -14.77
CA GLN A 89 -20.68 13.30 -14.65
C GLN A 89 -19.78 14.45 -15.11
N PRO A 90 -20.37 15.53 -15.66
CA PRO A 90 -19.61 16.75 -15.94
C PRO A 90 -18.92 17.27 -14.70
N PHE A 91 -17.63 17.56 -14.81
CA PHE A 91 -16.86 18.11 -13.70
C PHE A 91 -17.22 19.58 -13.46
N ASP A 92 -17.70 19.89 -12.27
CA ASP A 92 -18.11 21.23 -11.88
C ASP A 92 -16.89 22.07 -11.48
N MET A 93 -16.40 22.88 -12.40
CA MET A 93 -15.28 23.78 -12.18
C MET A 93 -15.60 24.93 -11.22
N ASP A 94 -16.85 25.36 -11.13
CA ASP A 94 -17.26 26.45 -10.22
C ASP A 94 -17.18 25.97 -8.77
N ALA A 95 -17.66 24.77 -8.49
CA ALA A 95 -17.54 24.12 -7.18
C ALA A 95 -16.09 23.72 -6.85
N ALA A 96 -15.32 23.30 -7.85
CA ALA A 96 -13.93 22.90 -7.69
C ALA A 96 -12.99 24.09 -7.47
N GLY A 97 -13.32 25.24 -8.04
CA GLY A 97 -12.46 26.42 -8.06
C GLY A 97 -11.21 26.25 -8.92
N ALA A 98 -10.21 27.09 -8.74
CA ALA A 98 -9.00 27.04 -9.54
C ALA A 98 -8.22 25.74 -9.35
N PRO A 99 -7.64 25.16 -10.43
CA PRO A 99 -6.77 24.01 -10.36
C PRO A 99 -5.56 24.24 -9.44
N ALA A 100 -5.07 23.18 -8.81
CA ALA A 100 -3.86 23.22 -8.02
C ALA A 100 -2.61 23.49 -8.90
N GLU A 101 -1.47 23.79 -8.28
CA GLU A 101 -0.17 23.86 -8.96
C GLU A 101 0.25 22.51 -9.48
N VAL A 102 -0.13 21.43 -8.80
CA VAL A 102 0.15 20.05 -9.22
C VAL A 102 -1.14 19.23 -9.17
N ALA A 103 -1.50 18.63 -10.28
CA ALA A 103 -2.54 17.61 -10.35
C ALA A 103 -1.90 16.24 -10.57
N ILE A 104 -2.30 15.28 -9.75
CA ILE A 104 -1.85 13.89 -9.83
C ILE A 104 -3.02 13.06 -10.34
N ASP A 105 -2.86 12.42 -11.48
CA ASP A 105 -3.75 11.34 -11.90
C ASP A 105 -3.16 10.02 -11.41
N ALA A 106 -3.79 9.41 -10.44
CA ALA A 106 -3.30 8.17 -9.86
C ALA A 106 -3.66 6.99 -10.78
N PHE A 107 -2.64 6.19 -11.10
CA PHE A 107 -2.78 4.96 -11.88
C PHE A 107 -3.40 5.15 -13.27
N GLY A 108 -3.13 6.32 -13.86
CA GLY A 108 -3.64 6.62 -15.19
C GLY A 108 -5.16 6.80 -15.27
N CYS A 109 -5.82 7.17 -14.15
CA CYS A 109 -7.27 7.41 -14.16
C CYS A 109 -7.68 8.59 -15.06
N GLY A 110 -6.71 9.45 -15.43
CA GLY A 110 -6.95 10.67 -16.18
C GLY A 110 -7.47 11.81 -15.31
N LEU A 111 -7.47 13.03 -15.88
CA LEU A 111 -8.10 14.19 -15.28
C LEU A 111 -9.40 14.50 -16.05
N PRO A 112 -10.41 15.08 -15.39
CA PRO A 112 -11.58 15.61 -16.10
C PRO A 112 -11.19 16.63 -17.18
N ASP A 113 -11.78 16.58 -18.36
CA ASP A 113 -11.43 17.46 -19.49
C ASP A 113 -11.52 18.94 -19.12
N ALA A 114 -12.58 19.35 -18.41
CA ALA A 114 -12.75 20.72 -17.93
C ALA A 114 -11.63 21.17 -17.00
N TYR A 115 -11.19 20.26 -16.08
CA TYR A 115 -10.10 20.54 -15.16
C TYR A 115 -8.76 20.65 -15.91
N ALA A 116 -8.48 19.72 -16.82
CA ALA A 116 -7.26 19.72 -17.63
C ALA A 116 -7.20 20.96 -18.55
N GLY A 117 -8.33 21.36 -19.11
CA GLY A 117 -8.47 22.61 -19.88
C GLY A 117 -8.17 23.86 -19.06
N ALA A 118 -8.66 23.92 -17.80
CA ALA A 118 -8.38 25.01 -16.87
C ALA A 118 -6.90 25.03 -16.44
N MET A 119 -6.26 23.86 -16.30
CA MET A 119 -4.81 23.79 -16.08
C MET A 119 -3.99 24.39 -17.22
N ALA A 120 -4.43 24.15 -18.46
CA ALA A 120 -3.71 24.60 -19.66
C ALA A 120 -3.63 26.14 -19.81
N VAL A 121 -4.63 26.85 -19.25
CA VAL A 121 -4.68 28.32 -19.29
C VAL A 121 -4.22 28.98 -17.98
N ARG A 122 -3.89 28.16 -16.98
CA ARG A 122 -3.49 28.65 -15.66
C ARG A 122 -2.16 29.39 -15.68
N GLN A 123 -2.10 30.53 -14.97
CA GLN A 123 -0.88 31.28 -14.73
C GLN A 123 -0.63 31.43 -13.21
N PRO A 124 0.55 31.10 -12.72
CA PRO A 124 1.63 30.38 -13.40
C PRO A 124 1.25 28.95 -13.76
N ALA A 125 1.98 28.36 -14.72
CA ALA A 125 1.72 27.02 -15.25
C ALA A 125 1.59 25.96 -14.15
N ALA A 126 0.72 24.99 -14.39
CA ALA A 126 0.53 23.82 -13.53
C ALA A 126 1.23 22.58 -14.10
N LEU A 127 1.48 21.61 -13.25
CA LEU A 127 2.02 20.29 -13.62
C LEU A 127 0.94 19.23 -13.52
N TRP A 128 0.96 18.32 -14.47
CA TRP A 128 0.20 17.07 -14.45
C TRP A 128 1.15 15.90 -14.20
N ILE A 129 0.94 15.15 -13.14
CA ILE A 129 1.71 13.97 -12.79
C ILE A 129 0.83 12.74 -12.98
N THR A 130 1.25 11.80 -13.82
CA THR A 130 0.69 10.47 -13.85
C THR A 130 1.46 9.60 -12.87
N LEU A 131 0.85 9.33 -11.71
CA LEU A 131 1.42 8.42 -10.71
C LEU A 131 1.13 6.99 -11.15
N GLU A 132 2.17 6.26 -11.46
CA GLU A 132 2.11 4.89 -11.95
C GLU A 132 2.12 3.86 -10.82
N TYR A 133 1.79 2.60 -11.14
CA TYR A 133 1.89 1.49 -10.21
C TYR A 133 3.34 1.19 -9.82
N LEU A 134 3.52 0.74 -8.59
CA LEU A 134 4.82 0.28 -8.08
C LEU A 134 5.35 -0.90 -8.89
N SER A 135 6.61 -0.81 -9.33
CA SER A 135 7.33 -1.94 -9.90
C SER A 135 8.80 -1.98 -9.43
N ALA A 136 9.34 -3.20 -9.35
CA ALA A 136 10.76 -3.46 -9.09
C ALA A 136 11.55 -3.73 -10.37
N GLU A 137 10.90 -3.72 -11.53
CA GLU A 137 11.52 -4.00 -12.83
C GLU A 137 12.54 -2.92 -13.21
N SER A 138 13.57 -3.30 -13.94
CA SER A 138 14.71 -2.40 -14.25
C SER A 138 14.33 -1.23 -15.16
N TRP A 139 13.32 -1.39 -16.02
CA TRP A 139 12.87 -0.33 -16.94
C TRP A 139 12.25 0.88 -16.24
N VAL A 140 11.76 0.71 -14.99
CA VAL A 140 11.10 1.77 -14.22
C VAL A 140 11.99 3.00 -14.08
N ALA A 141 13.27 2.80 -13.77
CA ALA A 141 14.21 3.90 -13.60
C ALA A 141 14.39 4.75 -14.88
N SER A 142 14.38 4.12 -16.06
CA SER A 142 14.52 4.82 -17.33
C SER A 142 13.25 5.55 -17.79
N HIS A 143 12.09 5.21 -17.25
CA HIS A 143 10.80 5.85 -17.57
C HIS A 143 10.35 6.86 -16.52
N HIS A 144 10.94 6.81 -15.32
CA HIS A 144 10.62 7.75 -14.24
C HIS A 144 10.98 9.18 -14.60
N GLY A 145 10.02 10.10 -14.48
CA GLY A 145 10.20 11.51 -14.77
C GLY A 145 10.23 11.87 -16.26
N LEU A 146 9.91 10.92 -17.17
CA LEU A 146 9.80 11.25 -18.59
C LEU A 146 8.57 12.12 -18.88
N PRO A 147 8.71 13.12 -19.78
CA PRO A 147 7.59 13.93 -20.22
C PRO A 147 6.62 13.12 -21.11
N SER A 148 5.34 13.37 -20.94
CA SER A 148 4.28 12.79 -21.76
C SER A 148 3.18 13.83 -22.00
N PRO A 149 3.47 14.92 -22.73
CA PRO A 149 2.52 16.03 -22.90
C PRO A 149 1.27 15.56 -23.62
N PRO A 150 0.07 15.95 -23.16
CA PRO A 150 -1.17 15.61 -23.83
C PRO A 150 -1.25 16.33 -25.18
N PRO A 151 -1.68 15.66 -26.27
CA PRO A 151 -1.54 16.17 -27.64
C PRO A 151 -2.24 17.50 -27.93
N ARG A 152 -3.25 17.90 -27.14
CA ARG A 152 -4.13 19.05 -27.41
C ARG A 152 -4.15 20.10 -26.29
N LEU A 153 -3.33 19.94 -25.28
CA LEU A 153 -3.32 20.83 -24.11
C LEU A 153 -1.91 21.33 -23.84
N ALA A 154 -1.75 22.62 -23.60
CA ALA A 154 -0.48 23.23 -23.22
C ALA A 154 -0.19 22.98 -21.72
N VAL A 155 -0.10 21.72 -21.32
CA VAL A 155 0.22 21.30 -19.93
C VAL A 155 1.43 20.40 -19.95
N GLN A 156 2.36 20.65 -19.04
CA GLN A 156 3.48 19.73 -18.81
C GLN A 156 2.99 18.52 -18.03
N ARG A 157 3.08 17.33 -18.62
CA ARG A 157 2.75 16.05 -17.99
C ARG A 157 3.98 15.17 -17.90
N TYR A 158 4.14 14.49 -16.76
CA TYR A 158 5.26 13.59 -16.50
C TYR A 158 4.77 12.28 -15.87
N PHE A 159 5.40 11.17 -16.25
CA PHE A 159 5.24 9.91 -15.54
C PHE A 159 6.05 9.93 -14.24
N PHE A 160 5.45 9.43 -13.15
CA PHE A 160 6.12 9.30 -11.87
C PHE A 160 5.91 7.89 -11.34
N PHE A 161 6.98 7.09 -11.38
CA PHE A 161 6.95 5.69 -10.99
C PHE A 161 7.46 5.51 -9.56
N PRO A 162 6.63 5.01 -8.62
CA PRO A 162 7.12 4.45 -7.38
C PRO A 162 8.08 3.28 -7.66
N GLY A 163 9.08 3.07 -6.80
CA GLY A 163 10.05 2.01 -7.04
C GLY A 163 11.07 1.87 -5.93
N PHE A 164 12.01 0.97 -6.12
CA PHE A 164 12.93 0.46 -5.11
C PHE A 164 14.36 0.97 -5.25
N THR A 165 14.61 1.93 -6.13
CA THR A 165 15.95 2.49 -6.39
C THR A 165 15.97 4.01 -6.21
N PRO A 166 17.13 4.62 -5.98
CA PRO A 166 17.28 6.08 -5.92
C PRO A 166 16.76 6.80 -7.18
N ASP A 167 16.80 6.16 -8.33
CA ASP A 167 16.40 6.71 -9.64
C ASP A 167 14.89 6.57 -9.92
N THR A 168 14.10 6.13 -8.94
CA THR A 168 12.64 6.03 -9.00
C THR A 168 11.97 6.94 -7.98
N GLY A 169 10.65 6.98 -7.95
CA GLY A 169 9.87 7.80 -7.01
C GLY A 169 9.98 7.37 -5.54
N GLY A 170 10.62 6.24 -5.25
CA GLY A 170 10.69 5.71 -3.88
C GLY A 170 9.37 5.11 -3.41
N LEU A 171 9.21 4.95 -2.09
CA LEU A 171 8.04 4.32 -1.47
C LEU A 171 7.38 5.27 -0.48
N ILE A 172 6.04 5.14 -0.34
CA ILE A 172 5.30 5.92 0.66
C ILE A 172 5.67 5.46 2.07
N LYS A 173 6.01 6.42 2.94
CA LYS A 173 6.39 6.17 4.33
C LYS A 173 6.08 7.41 5.17
N GLU A 174 5.33 7.23 6.24
CA GLU A 174 5.10 8.29 7.22
C GLU A 174 6.35 8.56 8.06
N ALA A 175 6.59 9.81 8.43
CA ALA A 175 7.81 10.22 9.15
C ALA A 175 8.00 9.49 10.50
N ASP A 176 6.90 9.14 11.17
CA ASP A 176 6.91 8.47 12.48
C ASP A 176 6.76 6.95 12.42
N LEU A 177 6.64 6.37 11.21
CA LEU A 177 6.33 4.95 11.00
C LEU A 177 7.28 4.01 11.76
N ASP A 178 8.58 4.23 11.65
CA ASP A 178 9.58 3.39 12.29
C ASP A 178 9.52 3.48 13.83
N ILE A 179 9.22 4.66 14.35
CA ILE A 179 9.09 4.89 15.80
C ILE A 179 7.87 4.12 16.31
N ARG A 180 6.71 4.27 15.67
CA ARG A 180 5.47 3.58 16.03
C ARG A 180 5.63 2.06 15.93
N ARG A 181 6.20 1.58 14.83
CA ARG A 181 6.45 0.15 14.62
C ARG A 181 7.33 -0.43 15.72
N ARG A 182 8.48 0.20 16.00
CA ARG A 182 9.42 -0.29 17.03
C ARG A 182 8.76 -0.28 18.42
N ALA A 183 8.05 0.77 18.77
CA ALA A 183 7.33 0.84 20.04
C ALA A 183 6.30 -0.30 20.16
N PHE A 184 5.49 -0.54 19.11
CA PHE A 184 4.52 -1.61 19.06
C PHE A 184 5.18 -3.00 19.17
N GLN A 185 6.24 -3.25 18.38
CA GLN A 185 6.90 -4.56 18.33
C GLN A 185 7.68 -4.89 19.59
N SER A 186 8.19 -3.90 20.33
CA SER A 186 8.97 -4.12 21.57
C SER A 186 8.10 -4.36 22.80
N ASP A 187 6.83 -3.94 22.80
CA ASP A 187 5.95 -4.06 23.97
C ASP A 187 4.91 -5.18 23.80
N GLN A 188 5.09 -6.28 24.55
CA GLN A 188 4.14 -7.40 24.55
C GLN A 188 2.75 -6.98 25.00
N LYS A 189 2.62 -6.04 25.95
CA LYS A 189 1.31 -5.58 26.44
C LYS A 189 0.52 -4.87 25.35
N VAL A 190 1.20 -4.10 24.50
CA VAL A 190 0.59 -3.41 23.35
C VAL A 190 0.12 -4.43 22.32
N ARG A 191 0.95 -5.43 22.00
CA ARG A 191 0.53 -6.54 21.10
C ARG A 191 -0.65 -7.32 21.66
N ASP A 192 -0.64 -7.62 22.94
CA ASP A 192 -1.76 -8.32 23.60
C ASP A 192 -3.04 -7.48 23.60
N ALA A 193 -2.91 -6.15 23.81
CA ALA A 193 -4.03 -5.23 23.74
C ALA A 193 -4.62 -5.16 22.33
N PHE A 194 -3.79 -5.22 21.29
CA PHE A 194 -4.24 -5.29 19.89
C PHE A 194 -5.18 -6.48 19.66
N TRP A 195 -4.83 -7.67 20.15
CA TRP A 195 -5.65 -8.86 20.01
C TRP A 195 -6.92 -8.80 20.85
N ARG A 196 -6.82 -8.36 22.13
CA ARG A 196 -7.98 -8.21 23.03
C ARG A 196 -9.03 -7.22 22.49
N ALA A 197 -8.59 -6.11 21.92
CA ALA A 197 -9.49 -5.12 21.33
C ALA A 197 -10.29 -5.67 20.13
N ARG A 198 -9.89 -6.82 19.58
CA ARG A 198 -10.56 -7.52 18.48
C ARG A 198 -11.28 -8.79 18.94
N GLY A 199 -11.41 -8.98 20.25
CA GLY A 199 -12.12 -10.12 20.85
C GLY A 199 -11.30 -11.41 20.94
N PHE A 200 -9.96 -11.34 20.75
CA PHE A 200 -9.11 -12.52 20.82
C PHE A 200 -8.22 -12.53 22.06
N SER A 201 -7.93 -13.74 22.55
CA SER A 201 -6.89 -13.93 23.55
C SER A 201 -5.51 -13.55 23.01
N PRO A 202 -4.56 -13.15 23.87
CA PRO A 202 -3.16 -13.02 23.48
C PRO A 202 -2.64 -14.27 22.78
N VAL A 203 -1.71 -14.08 21.86
CA VAL A 203 -1.09 -15.22 21.16
C VAL A 203 -0.09 -15.90 22.10
N ALA A 204 -0.07 -17.22 22.11
CA ALA A 204 0.89 -18.02 22.85
C ALA A 204 2.32 -17.74 22.34
N LYS A 205 3.32 -17.75 23.23
CA LYS A 205 4.69 -17.36 22.90
C LYS A 205 5.40 -18.30 21.91
N ASP A 206 4.97 -19.55 21.86
CA ASP A 206 5.48 -20.60 20.98
C ASP A 206 4.75 -20.68 19.63
N ALA A 207 3.66 -19.94 19.48
CA ALA A 207 2.92 -19.91 18.24
C ALA A 207 3.56 -18.95 17.20
N PHE A 208 3.60 -19.40 15.95
CA PHE A 208 3.98 -18.59 14.80
C PHE A 208 2.76 -17.85 14.26
N THR A 209 2.85 -16.54 14.18
CA THR A 209 1.74 -15.68 13.78
C THR A 209 1.82 -15.27 12.30
N VAL A 210 0.68 -15.35 11.60
CA VAL A 210 0.62 -15.02 10.18
C VAL A 210 -0.55 -14.07 9.92
N SER A 211 -0.33 -12.97 9.19
CA SER A 211 -1.42 -12.26 8.53
C SER A 211 -1.71 -12.95 7.18
N LEU A 212 -2.95 -13.36 6.94
CA LEU A 212 -3.31 -14.09 5.75
C LEU A 212 -4.29 -13.28 4.89
N PHE A 213 -3.75 -12.46 3.99
CA PHE A 213 -4.49 -11.60 3.08
C PHE A 213 -4.07 -11.87 1.64
N GLY A 214 -5.01 -12.32 0.80
CA GLY A 214 -4.72 -12.74 -0.57
C GLY A 214 -5.93 -12.64 -1.49
N TYR A 215 -5.70 -12.93 -2.76
CA TYR A 215 -6.74 -13.25 -3.74
C TYR A 215 -7.17 -14.71 -3.57
N GLU A 216 -8.15 -15.17 -4.37
CA GLU A 216 -8.47 -16.59 -4.47
C GLU A 216 -7.20 -17.39 -4.82
N ASN A 217 -6.96 -18.46 -4.09
CA ASN A 217 -5.71 -19.20 -4.22
C ASN A 217 -5.95 -20.72 -4.11
N PRO A 218 -5.67 -21.49 -5.17
CA PRO A 218 -5.86 -22.93 -5.14
C PRO A 218 -4.93 -23.65 -4.15
N GLY A 219 -3.80 -23.03 -3.78
CA GLY A 219 -2.83 -23.59 -2.83
C GLY A 219 -3.20 -23.37 -1.36
N VAL A 220 -4.26 -22.58 -1.04
CA VAL A 220 -4.57 -22.23 0.34
C VAL A 220 -4.89 -23.45 1.20
N ALA A 221 -5.67 -24.41 0.69
CA ALA A 221 -6.03 -25.62 1.45
C ALA A 221 -4.78 -26.45 1.80
N ALA A 222 -3.83 -26.59 0.88
CA ALA A 222 -2.57 -27.26 1.12
C ALA A 222 -1.72 -26.58 2.19
N LEU A 223 -1.67 -25.24 2.16
CA LEU A 223 -0.97 -24.43 3.17
C LEU A 223 -1.61 -24.55 4.56
N LEU A 224 -2.95 -24.44 4.66
CA LEU A 224 -3.68 -24.62 5.91
C LEU A 224 -3.49 -26.04 6.47
N GLY A 225 -3.47 -27.06 5.60
CA GLY A 225 -3.16 -28.44 5.97
C GLY A 225 -1.74 -28.59 6.50
N ALA A 226 -0.75 -27.92 5.89
CA ALA A 226 0.63 -27.90 6.40
C ALA A 226 0.71 -27.28 7.80
N TRP A 227 -0.03 -26.19 8.05
CA TRP A 227 -0.09 -25.55 9.36
C TRP A 227 -0.79 -26.41 10.41
N GLY A 228 -1.93 -27.02 10.06
CA GLY A 228 -2.68 -27.89 10.98
C GLY A 228 -1.94 -29.15 11.39
N ASN A 229 -1.18 -29.75 10.46
CA ASN A 229 -0.43 -30.98 10.68
C ASN A 229 1.04 -30.75 11.12
N GLY A 230 1.51 -29.50 11.06
CA GLY A 230 2.87 -29.13 11.44
C GLY A 230 3.08 -29.20 12.97
N GLN A 231 4.33 -29.17 13.40
CA GLN A 231 4.66 -29.22 14.83
C GLN A 231 4.60 -27.84 15.51
N THR A 232 4.77 -26.77 14.77
CA THR A 232 4.70 -25.40 15.31
C THR A 232 3.25 -24.94 15.30
N PRO A 233 2.68 -24.52 16.45
CA PRO A 233 1.36 -23.89 16.46
C PRO A 233 1.35 -22.64 15.57
N VAL A 234 0.33 -22.50 14.73
CA VAL A 234 0.17 -21.35 13.83
C VAL A 234 -1.12 -20.62 14.16
N VAL A 235 -1.01 -19.30 14.35
CA VAL A 235 -2.16 -18.40 14.48
C VAL A 235 -2.24 -17.54 13.22
N ALA A 236 -3.22 -17.81 12.37
CA ALA A 236 -3.48 -17.07 11.15
C ALA A 236 -4.57 -16.02 11.37
N ALA A 237 -4.23 -14.76 11.20
CA ALA A 237 -5.17 -13.64 11.23
C ALA A 237 -5.72 -13.42 9.81
N LEU A 238 -7.02 -13.58 9.64
CA LEU A 238 -7.72 -13.53 8.36
C LEU A 238 -8.65 -12.31 8.29
N PRO A 239 -8.22 -11.20 7.66
CA PRO A 239 -9.10 -10.08 7.35
C PRO A 239 -10.18 -10.47 6.32
N PRO A 240 -11.26 -9.68 6.16
CA PRO A 240 -12.19 -9.84 5.04
C PRO A 240 -11.47 -9.70 3.69
N GLY A 241 -11.89 -10.48 2.71
CA GLY A 241 -11.32 -10.43 1.37
C GLY A 241 -11.56 -11.71 0.58
N ARG A 242 -11.07 -11.75 -0.66
CA ARG A 242 -11.33 -12.81 -1.63
C ARG A 242 -10.85 -14.21 -1.21
N LEU A 243 -9.85 -14.28 -0.31
CA LEU A 243 -9.32 -15.54 0.19
C LEU A 243 -10.22 -16.18 1.27
N ARG A 244 -11.02 -15.34 1.99
CA ARG A 244 -11.82 -15.77 3.15
C ARG A 244 -12.79 -16.93 2.85
N PRO A 245 -13.56 -16.92 1.75
CA PRO A 245 -14.47 -18.04 1.44
C PRO A 245 -13.76 -19.39 1.31
N GLN A 246 -12.56 -19.41 0.71
CA GLN A 246 -11.80 -20.65 0.57
C GLN A 246 -11.26 -21.17 1.91
N VAL A 247 -10.84 -20.25 2.80
CA VAL A 247 -10.42 -20.62 4.16
C VAL A 247 -11.60 -21.16 4.97
N LEU A 248 -12.77 -20.52 4.91
CA LEU A 248 -14.00 -21.02 5.58
C LEU A 248 -14.40 -22.40 5.06
N ALA A 249 -14.37 -22.59 3.74
CA ALA A 249 -14.68 -23.88 3.12
C ALA A 249 -13.73 -24.99 3.59
N TYR A 250 -12.44 -24.70 3.82
CA TYR A 250 -11.49 -25.67 4.38
C TYR A 250 -11.92 -26.19 5.77
N PHE A 251 -12.57 -25.35 6.59
CA PHE A 251 -13.11 -25.74 7.88
C PHE A 251 -14.56 -26.27 7.81
N GLY A 252 -15.15 -26.42 6.63
CA GLY A 252 -16.54 -26.82 6.46
C GLY A 252 -17.55 -25.77 6.92
N VAL A 253 -17.16 -24.51 7.00
CA VAL A 253 -17.99 -23.38 7.38
C VAL A 253 -18.53 -22.69 6.13
N LEU A 254 -19.85 -22.53 6.04
CA LEU A 254 -20.48 -21.75 4.96
C LEU A 254 -20.19 -20.27 5.20
N ASP A 255 -19.77 -19.60 4.14
CA ASP A 255 -19.61 -18.14 4.18
C ASP A 255 -20.99 -17.48 4.19
N ALA A 256 -21.36 -16.89 5.32
CA ALA A 256 -22.61 -16.14 5.47
C ALA A 256 -22.45 -14.66 5.03
N GLY A 257 -21.41 -14.34 4.26
CA GLY A 257 -21.05 -12.97 3.90
C GLY A 257 -20.27 -12.24 5.01
N ASP A 258 -20.13 -10.93 4.88
CA ASP A 258 -19.37 -10.10 5.83
C ASP A 258 -19.90 -10.13 7.28
N GLY A 259 -21.10 -10.67 7.49
CA GLY A 259 -21.71 -10.88 8.82
C GLY A 259 -21.30 -12.17 9.53
N ALA A 260 -20.59 -13.10 8.88
CA ALA A 260 -20.13 -14.32 9.54
C ALA A 260 -19.05 -13.99 10.57
N ALA A 261 -19.53 -13.87 11.78
CA ALA A 261 -18.82 -14.00 13.05
C ALA A 261 -17.41 -13.40 13.11
N ILE A 262 -17.31 -12.07 12.97
CA ILE A 262 -16.16 -11.31 13.47
C ILE A 262 -15.87 -11.78 14.91
N GLY A 263 -14.60 -12.09 15.20
CA GLY A 263 -14.20 -12.65 16.49
C GLY A 263 -14.27 -14.17 16.56
N THR A 264 -14.72 -14.86 15.49
CA THR A 264 -14.69 -16.32 15.43
C THR A 264 -13.27 -16.86 15.33
N VAL A 265 -13.04 -17.95 16.02
CA VAL A 265 -11.80 -18.72 15.97
C VAL A 265 -12.10 -20.11 15.42
N LEU A 266 -11.44 -20.46 14.32
CA LEU A 266 -11.51 -21.80 13.72
C LEU A 266 -10.23 -22.57 14.09
N ARG A 267 -10.34 -23.87 14.39
CA ARG A 267 -9.19 -24.68 14.79
C ARG A 267 -9.17 -26.03 14.10
N GLN A 268 -7.96 -26.44 13.70
CA GLN A 268 -7.70 -27.78 13.19
C GLN A 268 -6.24 -28.16 13.47
N GLY A 269 -6.01 -29.17 14.30
CA GLY A 269 -4.67 -29.54 14.75
C GLY A 269 -3.95 -28.37 15.41
N ASN A 270 -2.77 -28.03 14.91
CA ASN A 270 -1.96 -26.90 15.38
C ASN A 270 -2.29 -25.56 14.71
N LEU A 271 -3.32 -25.49 13.88
CA LEU A 271 -3.77 -24.27 13.23
C LEU A 271 -4.94 -23.63 13.99
N GLU A 272 -4.81 -22.36 14.31
CA GLU A 272 -5.86 -21.45 14.74
C GLU A 272 -6.04 -20.34 13.70
N VAL A 273 -7.24 -20.15 13.15
CA VAL A 273 -7.57 -19.02 12.27
C VAL A 273 -8.50 -18.06 13.01
N ARG A 274 -8.10 -16.79 13.07
CA ARG A 274 -8.85 -15.69 13.68
C ARG A 274 -9.52 -14.86 12.61
N LEU A 275 -10.85 -14.83 12.57
CA LEU A 275 -11.61 -14.03 11.61
C LEU A 275 -11.67 -12.59 12.08
N LEU A 276 -10.91 -11.71 11.43
CA LEU A 276 -10.84 -10.29 11.77
C LEU A 276 -11.98 -9.49 11.12
N PRO A 277 -12.39 -8.36 11.73
CA PRO A 277 -13.15 -7.34 11.02
C PRO A 277 -12.29 -6.67 9.95
N PHE A 278 -12.91 -5.84 9.10
CA PHE A 278 -12.15 -4.92 8.27
C PHE A 278 -11.35 -3.97 9.17
N LEU A 279 -10.10 -3.74 8.82
CA LEU A 279 -9.19 -2.89 9.60
C LEU A 279 -8.91 -1.59 8.86
N ALA A 280 -9.13 -0.47 9.53
CA ALA A 280 -8.63 0.82 9.06
C ALA A 280 -7.10 0.75 8.84
N GLN A 281 -6.57 1.61 7.98
CA GLN A 281 -5.15 1.54 7.57
C GLN A 281 -4.15 1.49 8.74
N SER A 282 -4.37 2.28 9.79
CA SER A 282 -3.49 2.29 10.97
C SER A 282 -3.51 0.96 11.72
N HIS A 283 -4.67 0.37 11.88
CA HIS A 283 -4.84 -0.93 12.54
C HIS A 283 -4.34 -2.10 11.66
N TYR A 284 -4.40 -1.94 10.34
CA TYR A 284 -3.81 -2.92 9.43
C TYR A 284 -2.28 -2.93 9.53
N ASP A 285 -1.65 -1.77 9.69
CA ASP A 285 -0.22 -1.67 9.98
C ASP A 285 0.13 -2.40 11.29
N GLU A 286 -0.66 -2.22 12.36
CA GLU A 286 -0.49 -2.93 13.64
C GLU A 286 -0.63 -4.46 13.48
N LEU A 287 -1.57 -4.92 12.65
CA LEU A 287 -1.69 -6.34 12.31
C LEU A 287 -0.39 -6.88 11.70
N LEU A 288 0.14 -6.19 10.70
CA LEU A 288 1.40 -6.58 10.04
C LEU A 288 2.58 -6.58 11.02
N TRP A 289 2.59 -5.64 11.98
CA TRP A 289 3.64 -5.58 13.00
C TRP A 289 3.50 -6.66 14.07
N SER A 290 2.30 -7.18 14.30
CA SER A 290 2.03 -8.23 15.29
C SER A 290 2.33 -9.64 14.79
N CYS A 291 2.49 -9.82 13.48
CA CYS A 291 2.71 -11.12 12.85
C CYS A 291 4.19 -11.42 12.61
N ASP A 292 4.55 -12.71 12.58
CA ASP A 292 5.90 -13.18 12.27
C ASP A 292 6.12 -13.31 10.76
N CYS A 293 5.03 -13.49 9.98
CA CYS A 293 5.06 -13.53 8.53
C CYS A 293 3.77 -12.90 7.97
N ASN A 294 3.89 -12.13 6.89
CA ASN A 294 2.78 -11.39 6.30
C ASN A 294 2.49 -11.85 4.87
N PHE A 295 1.36 -12.50 4.65
CA PHE A 295 0.81 -12.69 3.33
C PHE A 295 -0.02 -11.45 2.97
N VAL A 296 0.31 -10.84 1.86
CA VAL A 296 -0.30 -9.58 1.41
C VAL A 296 -0.59 -9.61 -0.09
N ARG A 297 -1.48 -8.72 -0.55
CA ARG A 297 -1.85 -8.58 -1.96
C ARG A 297 -1.91 -7.11 -2.37
N GLY A 298 -2.07 -6.87 -3.67
CA GLY A 298 -2.18 -5.52 -4.22
C GLY A 298 -0.93 -4.69 -3.97
N GLU A 299 -1.07 -3.37 -3.86
CA GLU A 299 0.07 -2.46 -3.75
C GLU A 299 0.25 -1.90 -2.33
N ASP A 300 -0.78 -1.27 -1.72
CA ASP A 300 -0.64 -0.66 -0.40
C ASP A 300 -0.21 -1.70 0.66
N SER A 301 -0.92 -2.83 0.76
CA SER A 301 -0.59 -3.85 1.75
C SER A 301 0.80 -4.46 1.53
N PHE A 302 1.25 -4.57 0.27
CA PHE A 302 2.59 -5.02 -0.07
C PHE A 302 3.67 -4.04 0.39
N VAL A 303 3.49 -2.74 0.16
CA VAL A 303 4.42 -1.71 0.66
C VAL A 303 4.44 -1.72 2.20
N ARG A 304 3.28 -1.83 2.84
CA ARG A 304 3.19 -1.81 4.31
C ARG A 304 3.84 -3.03 4.95
N ALA A 305 3.70 -4.22 4.35
CA ALA A 305 4.36 -5.42 4.83
C ALA A 305 5.89 -5.32 4.80
N GLN A 306 6.44 -4.63 3.83
CA GLN A 306 7.88 -4.38 3.75
C GLN A 306 8.35 -3.47 4.90
N TRP A 307 7.60 -2.39 5.19
CA TRP A 307 7.89 -1.53 6.33
C TRP A 307 7.65 -2.19 7.69
N ALA A 308 6.89 -3.29 7.74
CA ALA A 308 6.69 -4.06 8.99
C ALA A 308 7.96 -4.72 9.51
N ALA A 309 9.02 -4.81 8.72
CA ALA A 309 10.29 -5.47 9.08
C ALA A 309 10.09 -6.93 9.50
N ARG A 310 9.17 -7.62 8.83
CA ARG A 310 8.82 -9.04 9.01
C ARG A 310 8.90 -9.76 7.67
N PRO A 311 9.18 -11.06 7.63
CA PRO A 311 9.01 -11.87 6.44
C PRO A 311 7.66 -11.63 5.79
N LEU A 312 7.63 -11.57 4.48
CA LEU A 312 6.40 -11.35 3.73
C LEU A 312 6.32 -12.29 2.54
N VAL A 313 5.10 -12.47 2.05
CA VAL A 313 4.79 -13.20 0.82
C VAL A 313 3.78 -12.37 0.03
N TRP A 314 4.12 -11.99 -1.17
CA TRP A 314 3.25 -11.18 -2.02
C TRP A 314 2.41 -12.08 -2.93
N HIS A 315 1.09 -11.99 -2.79
CA HIS A 315 0.16 -12.53 -3.77
C HIS A 315 -0.07 -11.46 -4.82
N ILE A 316 0.66 -11.55 -5.92
CA ILE A 316 0.56 -10.58 -7.01
C ILE A 316 -0.76 -10.75 -7.76
N TYR A 317 -1.33 -9.66 -8.25
CA TYR A 317 -2.53 -9.73 -9.09
C TYR A 317 -2.19 -10.41 -10.42
N ALA A 318 -2.90 -11.50 -10.74
CA ALA A 318 -2.72 -12.22 -11.98
C ALA A 318 -3.15 -11.34 -13.17
N GLN A 319 -2.27 -11.17 -14.13
CA GLN A 319 -2.50 -10.38 -15.34
C GLN A 319 -2.53 -11.31 -16.58
N ALA A 320 -3.17 -10.85 -17.65
CA ALA A 320 -3.16 -11.57 -18.91
C ALA A 320 -1.69 -11.78 -19.40
N GLU A 321 -1.49 -12.83 -20.18
CA GLU A 321 -0.17 -13.17 -20.76
C GLU A 321 0.95 -13.37 -19.73
N ASP A 322 0.59 -13.66 -18.47
CA ASP A 322 1.56 -13.97 -17.41
C ASP A 322 2.61 -12.88 -17.10
N VAL A 323 2.38 -11.61 -17.50
CA VAL A 323 3.31 -10.50 -17.30
C VAL A 323 3.60 -10.20 -15.83
N HIS A 324 2.69 -10.57 -14.93
CA HIS A 324 2.86 -10.42 -13.48
C HIS A 324 4.06 -11.22 -12.92
N TRP A 325 4.50 -12.31 -13.60
CA TRP A 325 5.64 -13.10 -13.16
C TRP A 325 6.95 -12.31 -13.24
N ALA A 326 7.16 -11.57 -14.33
CA ALA A 326 8.33 -10.71 -14.45
C ALA A 326 8.41 -9.68 -13.31
N LYS A 327 7.27 -9.10 -12.95
CA LYS A 327 7.15 -8.14 -11.85
C LYS A 327 7.44 -8.79 -10.49
N LEU A 328 6.92 -10.01 -10.27
CA LEU A 328 7.18 -10.79 -9.05
C LEU A 328 8.65 -11.15 -8.93
N ASP A 329 9.24 -11.67 -10.00
CA ASP A 329 10.64 -12.09 -10.03
C ASP A 329 11.61 -10.93 -9.86
N ALA A 330 11.32 -9.78 -10.46
CA ALA A 330 12.11 -8.56 -10.29
C ALA A 330 12.13 -8.10 -8.83
N PHE A 331 11.01 -8.23 -8.10
CA PHE A 331 11.00 -7.95 -6.67
C PHE A 331 11.74 -9.02 -5.86
N LEU A 332 11.52 -10.30 -6.16
CA LEU A 332 12.22 -11.41 -5.50
C LEU A 332 13.73 -11.34 -5.64
N GLU A 333 14.23 -10.88 -6.79
CA GLU A 333 15.66 -10.67 -6.99
C GLU A 333 16.21 -9.67 -5.98
N ARG A 334 15.51 -8.56 -5.77
CA ARG A 334 15.88 -7.53 -4.79
C ARG A 334 15.75 -8.03 -3.36
N TRP A 335 14.61 -8.63 -3.03
CA TRP A 335 14.34 -9.16 -1.70
C TRP A 335 15.36 -10.22 -1.28
N CYS A 336 15.78 -11.09 -2.20
CA CYS A 336 16.75 -12.15 -1.92
C CYS A 336 18.21 -11.67 -1.88
N THR A 337 18.49 -10.41 -2.22
CA THR A 337 19.86 -9.86 -2.16
C THR A 337 20.43 -9.97 -0.74
N GLY A 338 21.58 -10.63 -0.62
CA GLY A 338 22.26 -10.84 0.67
C GLY A 338 21.80 -12.09 1.44
N LEU A 339 20.85 -12.86 0.92
CA LEU A 339 20.57 -14.22 1.38
C LEU A 339 21.58 -15.22 0.79
N ALA A 340 21.85 -16.31 1.50
CA ALA A 340 22.58 -17.44 0.94
C ALA A 340 21.80 -18.03 -0.26
N PRO A 341 22.48 -18.53 -1.32
CA PRO A 341 21.82 -18.96 -2.55
C PRO A 341 20.74 -20.04 -2.35
N ASP A 342 20.96 -21.00 -1.46
CA ASP A 342 20.01 -22.05 -1.11
C ASP A 342 18.76 -21.48 -0.42
N ILE A 343 18.91 -20.52 0.47
CA ILE A 343 17.78 -19.83 1.13
C ILE A 343 17.01 -18.98 0.11
N ALA A 344 17.71 -18.28 -0.77
CA ALA A 344 17.08 -17.49 -1.82
C ALA A 344 16.22 -18.36 -2.76
N VAL A 345 16.71 -19.54 -3.14
CA VAL A 345 15.95 -20.52 -3.92
C VAL A 345 14.70 -20.98 -3.16
N THR A 346 14.82 -21.27 -1.88
CA THR A 346 13.69 -21.67 -1.03
C THR A 346 12.60 -20.61 -0.97
N VAL A 347 12.99 -19.33 -0.82
CA VAL A 347 12.04 -18.19 -0.83
C VAL A 347 11.34 -18.08 -2.17
N ARG A 348 12.08 -18.12 -3.29
CA ARG A 348 11.52 -18.05 -4.64
C ARG A 348 10.53 -19.18 -4.89
N ASN A 349 10.88 -20.41 -4.51
CA ASN A 349 10.01 -21.59 -4.69
C ASN A 349 8.70 -21.42 -3.91
N PHE A 350 8.74 -20.90 -2.66
CA PHE A 350 7.52 -20.70 -1.92
C PHE A 350 6.66 -19.58 -2.50
N TRP A 351 7.25 -18.45 -2.90
CA TRP A 351 6.50 -17.36 -3.50
C TRP A 351 5.87 -17.78 -4.84
N HIS A 352 6.59 -18.56 -5.67
CA HIS A 352 6.04 -19.11 -6.89
C HIS A 352 4.90 -20.10 -6.60
N ALA A 353 5.06 -21.00 -5.63
CA ALA A 353 4.02 -21.92 -5.22
C ALA A 353 2.76 -21.20 -4.71
N TRP A 354 2.94 -20.16 -3.89
CA TRP A 354 1.83 -19.32 -3.42
C TRP A 354 1.12 -18.58 -4.55
N ASN A 355 1.83 -18.23 -5.61
CA ASN A 355 1.27 -17.59 -6.80
C ASN A 355 0.84 -18.57 -7.90
N GLY A 356 0.75 -19.88 -7.60
CA GLY A 356 0.17 -20.88 -8.48
C GLY A 356 1.17 -21.74 -9.26
N ARG A 357 2.49 -21.63 -9.01
CA ARG A 357 3.53 -22.43 -9.66
C ARG A 357 4.30 -23.29 -8.66
N GLY A 358 3.73 -24.41 -8.23
CA GLY A 358 4.39 -25.37 -7.36
C GLY A 358 3.52 -25.91 -6.23
N ASP A 359 4.13 -26.66 -5.31
CA ASP A 359 3.49 -27.25 -4.15
C ASP A 359 3.67 -26.31 -2.93
N CYS A 360 2.58 -25.65 -2.53
CA CYS A 360 2.59 -24.73 -1.39
C CYS A 360 2.99 -25.41 -0.09
N ARG A 361 2.59 -26.68 0.13
CA ARG A 361 2.89 -27.39 1.38
C ARG A 361 4.39 -27.67 1.48
N ALA A 362 4.97 -28.35 0.51
CA ALA A 362 6.37 -28.71 0.52
C ALA A 362 7.29 -27.48 0.54
N ALA A 363 6.94 -26.44 -0.24
CA ALA A 363 7.70 -25.20 -0.28
C ALA A 363 7.62 -24.42 1.05
N TRP A 364 6.45 -24.39 1.73
CA TRP A 364 6.33 -23.81 3.05
C TRP A 364 7.18 -24.53 4.09
N GLU A 365 7.06 -25.85 4.16
CA GLU A 365 7.82 -26.68 5.12
C GLU A 365 9.34 -26.41 4.97
N THR A 366 9.83 -26.32 3.73
CA THR A 366 11.24 -26.01 3.44
C THR A 366 11.60 -24.59 3.87
N MET A 367 10.75 -23.58 3.58
CA MET A 367 11.00 -22.19 3.95
C MET A 367 11.05 -22.02 5.48
N MET A 368 10.22 -22.72 6.24
CA MET A 368 10.16 -22.62 7.70
C MET A 368 11.42 -23.11 8.41
N VAL A 369 12.23 -23.94 7.78
CA VAL A 369 13.56 -24.30 8.29
C VAL A 369 14.45 -23.06 8.46
N HIS A 370 14.27 -22.07 7.60
CA HIS A 370 15.06 -20.84 7.55
C HIS A 370 14.39 -19.64 8.24
N ARG A 371 13.29 -19.83 8.99
CA ARG A 371 12.48 -18.74 9.55
C ARG A 371 13.26 -17.70 10.33
N GLN A 372 14.28 -18.11 11.10
CA GLN A 372 15.09 -17.18 11.89
C GLN A 372 15.99 -16.31 11.00
N VAL A 373 16.60 -16.89 9.97
CA VAL A 373 17.41 -16.15 8.98
C VAL A 373 16.54 -15.14 8.23
N LEU A 374 15.35 -15.58 7.81
CA LEU A 374 14.39 -14.71 7.10
C LEU A 374 13.88 -13.58 7.98
N ALA A 375 13.62 -13.83 9.27
CA ALA A 375 13.26 -12.79 10.23
C ALA A 375 14.38 -11.75 10.40
N GLY A 376 15.64 -12.21 10.52
CA GLY A 376 16.82 -11.34 10.60
C GLY A 376 17.03 -10.52 9.32
N HIS A 377 16.79 -11.11 8.14
CA HIS A 377 16.87 -10.45 6.85
C HIS A 377 15.78 -9.38 6.72
N ALA A 378 14.53 -9.74 6.98
CA ALA A 378 13.38 -8.82 6.95
C ALA A 378 13.54 -7.65 7.95
N GLY A 379 14.16 -7.89 9.10
CA GLY A 379 14.46 -6.85 10.08
C GLY A 379 15.40 -5.75 9.56
N LYS A 380 16.24 -6.06 8.58
CA LYS A 380 17.17 -5.11 7.92
C LYS A 380 16.57 -4.45 6.69
N TRP A 381 15.54 -5.03 6.10
CA TRP A 381 14.97 -4.62 4.82
C TRP A 381 14.48 -3.16 4.78
N PRO A 382 13.79 -2.61 5.81
CA PRO A 382 13.39 -1.20 5.81
C PRO A 382 14.55 -0.22 5.60
N LYS A 383 15.74 -0.53 6.14
CA LYS A 383 16.92 0.31 5.92
C LYS A 383 17.38 0.31 4.46
N ALA A 384 17.24 -0.81 3.77
CA ALA A 384 17.52 -0.87 2.33
C ALA A 384 16.49 -0.08 1.52
N LEU A 385 15.20 -0.12 1.92
CA LEU A 385 14.15 0.66 1.29
C LEU A 385 14.31 2.17 1.47
N ASP A 386 14.86 2.62 2.60
CA ASP A 386 15.13 4.04 2.84
C ASP A 386 16.08 4.64 1.79
N LEU A 387 16.92 3.83 1.13
CA LEU A 387 17.80 4.27 0.05
C LEU A 387 17.03 4.66 -1.22
N ALA A 388 15.85 4.10 -1.45
CA ALA A 388 14.98 4.49 -2.56
C ALA A 388 14.33 5.87 -2.34
N GLY A 389 14.23 6.31 -1.09
CA GLY A 389 13.64 7.58 -0.68
C GLY A 389 12.13 7.52 -0.47
N ASN A 390 11.58 8.62 0.06
CA ASN A 390 10.15 8.76 0.34
C ASN A 390 9.40 9.29 -0.88
N LEU A 391 8.31 8.63 -1.28
CA LEU A 391 7.51 8.96 -2.46
C LEU A 391 7.00 10.41 -2.42
N ALA A 392 6.39 10.85 -1.33
CA ALA A 392 5.84 12.19 -1.21
C ALA A 392 6.93 13.27 -1.24
N GLU A 393 8.10 12.98 -0.67
CA GLU A 393 9.25 13.89 -0.69
C GLU A 393 9.83 14.07 -2.09
N LYS A 394 10.11 12.94 -2.76
CA LYS A 394 10.66 12.97 -4.13
C LYS A 394 9.70 13.61 -5.10
N LEU A 395 8.40 13.33 -4.97
CA LEU A 395 7.37 13.95 -5.78
C LEU A 395 7.31 15.48 -5.56
N ALA A 396 7.33 15.92 -4.31
CA ALA A 396 7.32 17.33 -3.98
C ALA A 396 8.56 18.07 -4.52
N GLN A 397 9.74 17.46 -4.38
CA GLN A 397 10.98 18.01 -4.92
C GLN A 397 10.95 18.08 -6.45
N PHE A 398 10.56 16.98 -7.11
CA PHE A 398 10.45 16.91 -8.57
C PHE A 398 9.53 18.02 -9.11
N CYS A 399 8.35 18.18 -8.53
CA CYS A 399 7.39 19.20 -8.97
C CYS A 399 7.90 20.63 -8.70
N ALA A 400 8.52 20.85 -7.53
CA ALA A 400 9.08 22.16 -7.22
C ALA A 400 10.19 22.58 -8.20
N ASP A 401 11.04 21.66 -8.63
CA ASP A 401 12.12 21.93 -9.58
C ASP A 401 11.58 22.20 -10.99
N ARG A 402 10.57 21.46 -11.44
CA ARG A 402 9.92 21.67 -12.75
C ARG A 402 9.17 23.01 -12.82
N LEU A 403 8.51 23.41 -11.74
CA LEU A 403 7.78 24.70 -11.68
C LEU A 403 8.69 25.94 -11.56
N LYS A 404 9.96 25.76 -11.19
CA LYS A 404 10.95 26.84 -11.16
C LYS A 404 11.62 27.05 -12.51
N SER A 405 11.76 26.00 -13.30
CA SER A 405 12.38 26.07 -14.64
C SER A 405 11.35 26.64 -15.61
N PRO A 406 11.63 27.77 -16.28
CA PRO A 406 10.76 28.24 -17.36
C PRO A 406 10.67 27.15 -18.43
N ALA A 407 9.47 26.96 -18.98
CA ALA A 407 9.28 26.07 -20.12
C ALA A 407 10.18 26.59 -21.28
N SER A 408 11.19 25.80 -21.63
CA SER A 408 12.04 26.04 -22.79
C SER A 408 11.30 25.70 -24.07
#